data_fb34c8a3122fea0afb02d586e97d8354
#
_entry.id   fb34c8a3122fea0afb02d586e97d8354
#
_cell.length_a   1.000
_cell.length_b   1.000
_cell.length_c   1.000
_cell.angle_alpha   90.00
_cell.angle_beta   90.00
_cell.angle_gamma   90.00
#
_symmetry.space_group_name_H-M   'P 1'
#
loop_
_entity.id
_entity.type
_entity.pdbx_description
1 polymer ?
#
loop_
_entity_poly.entity_id
_entity_poly.type
_entity_poly.pdbx_seq_one_letter_code
_entity_poly.pdbx_strand_id
1 'polypeptide(L)'
;MRSLLAALLLLGVSSGFARAQTLRAARQFYVPVLIYHHIKALKPADNATERGLTILPSQFRAQLQYLQSHRYHSVSAAMLVAALLGKGRLPPKPVVLTFDDGYRDMYANVYPLLRRLKMAATFFVVPGFLGTARYLTWTQVEEMSRHGMDIEAHTMTHPDLTLVPAAQARDEVARSRQLLQSRLHKSVRVFAYPYGDYNAAVLRDVKAAGYRAAFTTRQGWIESSAGMLTLSRVYANHDETVPVTPALVHQYP
;
A
#
# COMPACT_ATOMS: atom_id res chain seq x y z
N MET A 1 49.70 -24.19 -69.39
CA MET A 1 48.87 -24.97 -68.47
C MET A 1 48.61 -24.14 -67.24
N ARG A 2 47.43 -23.51 -67.11
CA ARG A 2 47.11 -22.55 -66.08
C ARG A 2 45.98 -23.17 -65.24
N SER A 3 46.26 -23.40 -63.93
CA SER A 3 45.25 -23.89 -62.94
C SER A 3 44.48 -22.70 -62.39
N LEU A 4 43.16 -22.72 -62.50
CA LEU A 4 42.24 -21.80 -61.84
C LEU A 4 41.89 -22.37 -60.44
N LEU A 5 42.22 -21.63 -59.38
CA LEU A 5 41.68 -21.85 -58.04
C LEU A 5 40.37 -21.09 -57.96
N ALA A 6 39.30 -21.78 -57.70
CA ALA A 6 38.01 -21.19 -57.31
C ALA A 6 37.95 -21.02 -55.80
N ALA A 7 37.81 -19.79 -55.37
CA ALA A 7 37.58 -19.47 -53.96
C ALA A 7 36.09 -19.51 -53.66
N LEU A 8 35.65 -20.41 -52.74
CA LEU A 8 34.30 -20.48 -52.24
C LEU A 8 34.15 -19.48 -51.08
N LEU A 9 33.36 -18.41 -51.25
CA LEU A 9 32.94 -17.51 -50.18
C LEU A 9 31.76 -18.17 -49.42
N LEU A 10 32.01 -18.60 -48.19
CA LEU A 10 30.97 -19.01 -47.27
C LEU A 10 30.35 -17.76 -46.61
N LEU A 11 29.17 -17.35 -47.07
CA LEU A 11 28.34 -16.34 -46.38
C LEU A 11 27.71 -16.98 -45.14
N GLY A 12 28.27 -16.67 -43.98
CA GLY A 12 27.69 -17.01 -42.68
C GLY A 12 26.41 -16.21 -42.42
N VAL A 13 25.26 -16.83 -42.55
CA VAL A 13 23.99 -16.26 -42.11
C VAL A 13 23.91 -16.39 -40.58
N SER A 14 24.25 -15.32 -39.86
CA SER A 14 24.00 -15.24 -38.43
C SER A 14 22.51 -15.04 -38.19
N SER A 15 21.78 -16.12 -37.93
CA SER A 15 20.40 -16.10 -37.46
C SER A 15 20.38 -15.54 -36.04
N GLY A 16 20.18 -14.23 -35.95
CA GLY A 16 19.87 -13.57 -34.68
C GLY A 16 18.52 -14.06 -34.14
N PHE A 17 18.54 -14.95 -33.16
CA PHE A 17 17.35 -15.31 -32.41
C PHE A 17 16.89 -14.08 -31.63
N ALA A 18 15.95 -13.34 -32.19
CA ALA A 18 15.17 -12.37 -31.47
C ALA A 18 14.39 -13.11 -30.37
N ARG A 19 14.87 -13.03 -29.14
CA ARG A 19 14.20 -13.59 -27.96
C ARG A 19 12.90 -12.80 -27.78
N ALA A 20 11.79 -13.36 -28.28
CA ALA A 20 10.47 -12.84 -28.06
C ALA A 20 10.25 -12.76 -26.54
N GLN A 21 10.29 -11.54 -25.97
CA GLN A 21 9.82 -11.31 -24.63
C GLN A 21 8.31 -11.56 -24.66
N THR A 22 7.91 -12.75 -24.21
CA THR A 22 6.50 -13.06 -23.94
C THR A 22 6.04 -12.02 -22.90
N LEU A 23 5.21 -11.08 -23.32
CA LEU A 23 4.52 -10.14 -22.46
C LEU A 23 3.69 -10.98 -21.48
N ARG A 24 4.19 -11.12 -20.27
CA ARG A 24 3.48 -11.87 -19.24
C ARG A 24 2.21 -11.09 -18.93
N ALA A 25 1.04 -11.70 -19.09
CA ALA A 25 -0.24 -11.06 -18.76
C ALA A 25 -0.20 -10.47 -17.34
N ALA A 26 -0.78 -9.29 -17.17
CA ALA A 26 -0.85 -8.63 -15.88
C ALA A 26 -1.59 -9.53 -14.88
N ARG A 27 -1.02 -9.71 -13.68
CA ARG A 27 -1.70 -10.41 -12.61
C ARG A 27 -2.76 -9.50 -12.03
N GLN A 28 -3.92 -10.04 -11.79
CA GLN A 28 -5.03 -9.34 -11.16
C GLN A 28 -5.58 -10.18 -10.01
N PHE A 29 -5.94 -9.50 -8.94
CA PHE A 29 -6.57 -10.11 -7.78
C PHE A 29 -7.75 -9.25 -7.34
N TYR A 30 -8.84 -9.90 -6.96
CA TYR A 30 -9.90 -9.25 -6.22
C TYR A 30 -9.47 -9.18 -4.74
N VAL A 31 -9.10 -7.99 -4.28
CA VAL A 31 -8.63 -7.75 -2.91
C VAL A 31 -9.10 -6.39 -2.45
N PRO A 32 -10.14 -6.32 -1.62
CA PRO A 32 -10.51 -5.06 -0.99
C PRO A 32 -9.35 -4.53 -0.14
N VAL A 33 -8.92 -3.31 -0.40
CA VAL A 33 -7.93 -2.59 0.39
C VAL A 33 -8.67 -1.49 1.15
N LEU A 34 -8.93 -1.73 2.43
CA LEU A 34 -9.74 -0.82 3.26
C LEU A 34 -8.87 0.31 3.80
N ILE A 35 -9.31 1.56 3.64
CA ILE A 35 -8.65 2.74 4.17
C ILE A 35 -9.33 3.24 5.43
N TYR A 36 -8.56 3.38 6.49
CA TYR A 36 -8.90 3.95 7.79
C TYR A 36 -7.95 5.09 8.13
N HIS A 37 -8.42 6.03 8.99
CA HIS A 37 -7.58 7.06 9.57
C HIS A 37 -7.71 7.05 11.10
N HIS A 38 -8.81 7.55 11.66
CA HIS A 38 -9.04 7.55 13.09
C HIS A 38 -9.96 6.43 13.56
N ILE A 39 -9.59 5.75 14.63
CA ILE A 39 -10.48 4.83 15.38
C ILE A 39 -10.60 5.35 16.81
N LYS A 40 -11.50 6.28 17.04
CA LYS A 40 -11.68 6.97 18.33
C LYS A 40 -13.14 7.34 18.59
N ALA A 41 -13.45 7.71 19.82
CA ALA A 41 -14.69 8.41 20.12
C ALA A 41 -14.66 9.82 19.52
N LEU A 42 -15.77 10.29 18.97
CA LEU A 42 -15.91 11.66 18.51
C LEU A 42 -15.92 12.63 19.71
N LYS A 43 -15.28 13.77 19.55
CA LYS A 43 -15.24 14.85 20.53
C LYS A 43 -16.01 16.07 20.01
N PRO A 44 -16.56 16.92 20.87
CA PRO A 44 -17.21 18.17 20.43
C PRO A 44 -16.29 19.07 19.58
N ALA A 45 -14.99 19.08 19.89
CA ALA A 45 -13.98 19.86 19.19
C ALA A 45 -13.53 19.27 17.83
N ASP A 46 -13.94 18.05 17.46
CA ASP A 46 -13.58 17.46 16.19
C ASP A 46 -14.28 18.23 15.05
N ASN A 47 -13.53 18.71 14.08
CA ASN A 47 -14.05 19.40 12.91
C ASN A 47 -14.68 18.42 11.91
N ALA A 48 -15.27 18.94 10.82
CA ALA A 48 -15.95 18.11 9.81
C ALA A 48 -15.03 17.07 9.16
N THR A 49 -13.78 17.44 8.87
CA THR A 49 -12.77 16.52 8.30
C THR A 49 -12.43 15.39 9.28
N GLU A 50 -12.14 15.71 10.53
CA GLU A 50 -11.86 14.71 11.57
C GLU A 50 -13.04 13.76 11.78
N ARG A 51 -14.27 14.29 11.77
CA ARG A 51 -15.49 13.48 11.86
C ARG A 51 -15.61 12.53 10.67
N GLY A 52 -15.38 13.05 9.45
CA GLY A 52 -15.41 12.24 8.22
C GLY A 52 -14.35 11.15 8.16
N LEU A 53 -13.22 11.33 8.84
CA LEU A 53 -12.12 10.35 8.90
C LEU A 53 -12.19 9.42 10.12
N THR A 54 -13.21 9.57 10.99
CA THR A 54 -13.29 8.83 12.25
C THR A 54 -14.33 7.72 12.17
N ILE A 55 -13.92 6.52 12.57
CA ILE A 55 -14.78 5.36 12.84
C ILE A 55 -14.78 5.11 14.35
N LEU A 56 -15.93 4.83 14.93
CA LEU A 56 -16.02 4.51 16.35
C LEU A 56 -15.37 3.16 16.66
N PRO A 57 -14.71 2.99 17.81
CA PRO A 57 -14.11 1.70 18.19
C PRO A 57 -15.08 0.51 18.19
N SER A 58 -16.36 0.75 18.48
CA SER A 58 -17.43 -0.28 18.41
C SER A 58 -17.71 -0.69 16.96
N GLN A 59 -17.80 0.26 16.03
CA GLN A 59 -17.99 0.02 14.60
C GLN A 59 -16.80 -0.73 14.01
N PHE A 60 -15.57 -0.28 14.31
CA PHE A 60 -14.36 -0.96 13.86
C PHE A 60 -14.32 -2.42 14.36
N ARG A 61 -14.64 -2.66 15.62
CA ARG A 61 -14.74 -4.03 16.16
C ARG A 61 -15.76 -4.87 15.40
N ALA A 62 -16.94 -4.31 15.12
CA ALA A 62 -17.99 -5.00 14.36
C ALA A 62 -17.53 -5.35 12.93
N GLN A 63 -16.81 -4.43 12.26
CA GLN A 63 -16.22 -4.69 10.95
C GLN A 63 -15.21 -5.84 10.99
N LEU A 64 -14.30 -5.87 11.98
CA LEU A 64 -13.35 -6.98 12.12
C LEU A 64 -14.03 -8.32 12.42
N GLN A 65 -15.06 -8.33 13.27
CA GLN A 65 -15.87 -9.52 13.55
C GLN A 65 -16.58 -10.04 12.29
N TYR A 66 -17.13 -9.11 11.49
CA TYR A 66 -17.73 -9.45 10.21
C TYR A 66 -16.72 -10.12 9.27
N LEU A 67 -15.54 -9.52 9.09
CA LEU A 67 -14.49 -10.09 8.25
C LEU A 67 -14.12 -11.52 8.69
N GLN A 68 -13.98 -11.75 10.00
CA GLN A 68 -13.68 -13.08 10.53
C GLN A 68 -14.80 -14.10 10.32
N SER A 69 -16.05 -13.71 10.63
CA SER A 69 -17.22 -14.61 10.49
C SER A 69 -17.48 -15.01 9.03
N HIS A 70 -17.11 -14.14 8.07
CA HIS A 70 -17.20 -14.39 6.64
C HIS A 70 -15.92 -14.97 6.01
N ARG A 71 -14.97 -15.41 6.86
CA ARG A 71 -13.71 -16.06 6.46
C ARG A 71 -12.82 -15.21 5.57
N TYR A 72 -12.81 -13.88 5.76
CA TYR A 72 -11.81 -13.04 5.17
C TYR A 72 -10.47 -13.22 5.88
N HIS A 73 -9.38 -13.24 5.12
CA HIS A 73 -8.03 -13.35 5.63
C HIS A 73 -7.31 -12.02 5.46
N SER A 74 -7.04 -11.35 6.55
CA SER A 74 -6.28 -10.11 6.49
C SER A 74 -4.84 -10.37 6.09
N VAL A 75 -4.34 -9.61 5.10
CA VAL A 75 -2.96 -9.65 4.62
C VAL A 75 -2.38 -8.24 4.66
N SER A 76 -1.05 -8.12 4.71
CA SER A 76 -0.41 -6.81 4.59
C SER A 76 -0.34 -6.32 3.14
N ALA A 77 -0.17 -5.01 2.94
CA ALA A 77 0.10 -4.44 1.63
C ALA A 77 1.35 -5.05 0.99
N ALA A 78 2.38 -5.31 1.78
CA ALA A 78 3.59 -5.99 1.30
C ALA A 78 3.30 -7.40 0.77
N MET A 79 2.39 -8.17 1.39
CA MET A 79 1.96 -9.49 0.89
C MET A 79 1.18 -9.38 -0.42
N LEU A 80 0.26 -8.43 -0.53
CA LEU A 80 -0.47 -8.15 -1.77
C LEU A 80 0.52 -7.80 -2.91
N VAL A 81 1.44 -6.89 -2.64
CA VAL A 81 2.48 -6.48 -3.61
C VAL A 81 3.36 -7.66 -4.04
N ALA A 82 3.76 -8.52 -3.10
CA ALA A 82 4.51 -9.74 -3.43
C ALA A 82 3.72 -10.67 -4.35
N ALA A 83 2.42 -10.85 -4.13
CA ALA A 83 1.56 -11.66 -4.99
C ALA A 83 1.40 -11.06 -6.39
N LEU A 84 1.17 -9.74 -6.50
CA LEU A 84 1.11 -9.02 -7.78
C LEU A 84 2.41 -9.16 -8.57
N LEU A 85 3.56 -9.14 -7.89
CA LEU A 85 4.88 -9.37 -8.50
C LEU A 85 5.17 -10.85 -8.81
N GLY A 86 4.27 -11.76 -8.42
CA GLY A 86 4.47 -13.21 -8.62
C GLY A 86 5.46 -13.85 -7.66
N LYS A 87 5.73 -13.22 -6.53
CA LYS A 87 6.67 -13.65 -5.50
C LYS A 87 5.99 -14.21 -4.25
N GLY A 88 4.67 -14.40 -4.30
CA GLY A 88 3.86 -14.92 -3.19
C GLY A 88 2.48 -15.37 -3.64
N ARG A 89 1.72 -15.93 -2.70
CA ARG A 89 0.32 -16.32 -2.89
C ARG A 89 -0.52 -15.62 -1.83
N LEU A 90 -1.75 -15.28 -2.19
CA LEU A 90 -2.76 -14.79 -1.25
C LEU A 90 -3.62 -15.95 -0.73
N PRO A 91 -4.08 -15.90 0.51
CA PRO A 91 -5.08 -16.83 1.02
C PRO A 91 -6.42 -16.61 0.30
N PRO A 92 -7.39 -17.52 0.44
CA PRO A 92 -8.76 -17.28 0.00
C PRO A 92 -9.36 -16.04 0.66
N LYS A 93 -10.24 -15.31 -0.03
CA LYS A 93 -10.91 -14.10 0.45
C LYS A 93 -9.94 -13.12 1.16
N PRO A 94 -8.87 -12.65 0.47
CA PRO A 94 -7.92 -11.73 1.08
C PRO A 94 -8.53 -10.34 1.26
N VAL A 95 -8.15 -9.64 2.33
CA VAL A 95 -8.47 -8.23 2.58
C VAL A 95 -7.24 -7.53 3.13
N VAL A 96 -6.98 -6.30 2.72
CA VAL A 96 -5.91 -5.48 3.30
C VAL A 96 -6.55 -4.39 4.17
N LEU A 97 -6.12 -4.30 5.41
CA LEU A 97 -6.49 -3.21 6.31
C LEU A 97 -5.37 -2.17 6.29
N THR A 98 -5.66 -0.94 5.85
CA THR A 98 -4.68 0.15 5.80
C THR A 98 -5.09 1.30 6.69
N PHE A 99 -4.11 1.87 7.42
CA PHE A 99 -4.30 2.98 8.35
C PHE A 99 -3.33 4.09 7.98
N ASP A 100 -3.85 5.27 7.62
CA ASP A 100 -3.05 6.39 7.15
C ASP A 100 -2.70 7.36 8.30
N ASP A 101 -1.69 8.22 8.07
CA ASP A 101 -1.19 9.31 8.90
C ASP A 101 -0.39 8.91 10.14
N GLY A 102 -0.64 7.76 10.76
CA GLY A 102 0.05 7.35 11.98
C GLY A 102 -0.49 8.02 13.25
N TYR A 103 -1.79 8.25 13.35
CA TYR A 103 -2.43 8.81 14.55
C TYR A 103 -2.26 7.93 15.78
N ARG A 104 -2.20 8.56 16.97
CA ARG A 104 -1.95 7.87 18.25
C ARG A 104 -3.04 6.87 18.64
N ASP A 105 -4.28 7.11 18.23
CA ASP A 105 -5.41 6.22 18.50
C ASP A 105 -5.25 4.85 17.83
N MET A 106 -4.46 4.73 16.77
CA MET A 106 -4.10 3.44 16.17
C MET A 106 -3.40 2.51 17.16
N TYR A 107 -2.50 3.04 17.99
CA TYR A 107 -1.82 2.21 18.99
C TYR A 107 -2.75 1.83 20.15
N ALA A 108 -3.63 2.74 20.56
CA ALA A 108 -4.51 2.51 21.70
C ALA A 108 -5.73 1.62 21.36
N ASN A 109 -6.33 1.82 20.18
CA ASN A 109 -7.63 1.25 19.84
C ASN A 109 -7.58 0.18 18.72
N VAL A 110 -6.58 0.25 17.83
CA VAL A 110 -6.47 -0.66 16.67
C VAL A 110 -5.50 -1.80 16.96
N TYR A 111 -4.27 -1.47 17.29
CA TYR A 111 -3.18 -2.44 17.42
C TYR A 111 -3.47 -3.58 18.42
N PRO A 112 -3.96 -3.34 19.65
CA PRO A 112 -4.26 -4.42 20.58
C PRO A 112 -5.37 -5.35 20.08
N LEU A 113 -6.35 -4.80 19.36
CA LEU A 113 -7.46 -5.56 18.80
C LEU A 113 -6.99 -6.45 17.65
N LEU A 114 -6.20 -5.91 16.71
CA LEU A 114 -5.62 -6.69 15.61
C LEU A 114 -4.72 -7.82 16.13
N ARG A 115 -3.89 -7.55 17.12
CA ARG A 115 -3.06 -8.58 17.75
C ARG A 115 -3.89 -9.72 18.36
N ARG A 116 -4.91 -9.36 19.15
CA ARG A 116 -5.81 -10.35 19.76
C ARG A 116 -6.52 -11.21 18.72
N LEU A 117 -6.93 -10.61 17.60
CA LEU A 117 -7.62 -11.29 16.51
C LEU A 117 -6.67 -11.96 15.51
N LYS A 118 -5.34 -11.82 15.70
CA LYS A 118 -4.28 -12.31 14.81
C LYS A 118 -4.44 -11.82 13.38
N MET A 119 -4.88 -10.57 13.22
CA MET A 119 -5.10 -9.93 11.92
C MET A 119 -3.88 -9.09 11.53
N ALA A 120 -3.48 -9.21 10.27
CA ALA A 120 -2.46 -8.36 9.67
C ALA A 120 -3.04 -7.01 9.26
N ALA A 121 -2.23 -5.96 9.30
CA ALA A 121 -2.57 -4.63 8.79
C ALA A 121 -1.32 -3.88 8.35
N THR A 122 -1.52 -2.84 7.52
CA THR A 122 -0.46 -1.91 7.08
C THR A 122 -0.76 -0.52 7.60
N PHE A 123 0.27 0.13 8.13
CA PHE A 123 0.20 1.49 8.66
C PHE A 123 1.10 2.38 7.80
N PHE A 124 0.49 3.30 7.06
CA PHE A 124 1.18 4.33 6.29
C PHE A 124 1.43 5.53 7.20
N VAL A 125 2.63 5.64 7.71
CA VAL A 125 2.98 6.66 8.69
C VAL A 125 3.69 7.86 8.07
N VAL A 126 3.54 9.03 8.68
CA VAL A 126 4.24 10.28 8.35
C VAL A 126 5.38 10.47 9.34
N PRO A 127 6.64 10.12 9.00
CA PRO A 127 7.75 10.12 9.95
C PRO A 127 7.99 11.46 10.64
N GLY A 128 7.76 12.58 9.95
CA GLY A 128 7.90 13.92 10.51
C GLY A 128 6.89 14.28 11.60
N PHE A 129 5.80 13.53 11.71
CA PHE A 129 4.78 13.76 12.73
C PHE A 129 4.98 12.87 13.97
N LEU A 130 5.76 11.78 13.83
CA LEU A 130 5.95 10.82 14.92
C LEU A 130 6.62 11.46 16.13
N GLY A 131 6.07 11.17 17.30
CA GLY A 131 6.51 11.74 18.58
C GLY A 131 5.77 13.01 18.99
N THR A 132 4.98 13.62 18.12
CA THR A 132 4.12 14.75 18.49
C THR A 132 2.81 14.29 19.15
N ALA A 133 2.07 15.22 19.77
CA ALA A 133 0.96 14.89 20.68
C ALA A 133 -0.16 14.04 20.05
N ARG A 134 -0.43 14.21 18.76
CA ARG A 134 -1.53 13.55 18.05
C ARG A 134 -1.15 12.23 17.39
N TYR A 135 0.15 11.95 17.25
CA TYR A 135 0.66 10.86 16.43
C TYR A 135 1.36 9.80 17.28
N LEU A 136 1.61 8.66 16.67
CA LEU A 136 2.41 7.57 17.25
C LEU A 136 3.80 8.07 17.65
N THR A 137 4.37 7.46 18.68
CA THR A 137 5.80 7.62 18.97
C THR A 137 6.61 6.63 18.15
N TRP A 138 7.90 6.90 17.94
CA TRP A 138 8.82 5.95 17.31
C TRP A 138 8.85 4.61 18.03
N THR A 139 8.87 4.60 19.36
CA THR A 139 8.81 3.37 20.17
C THR A 139 7.57 2.53 19.86
N GLN A 140 6.41 3.18 19.71
CA GLN A 140 5.16 2.49 19.35
C GLN A 140 5.21 1.90 17.93
N VAL A 141 5.71 2.66 16.96
CA VAL A 141 5.89 2.19 15.57
C VAL A 141 6.86 1.02 15.50
N GLU A 142 7.99 1.10 16.20
CA GLU A 142 8.99 0.03 16.29
C GLU A 142 8.40 -1.23 16.97
N GLU A 143 7.60 -1.06 18.02
CA GLU A 143 6.91 -2.17 18.68
C GLU A 143 5.90 -2.84 17.74
N MET A 144 5.02 -2.05 17.11
CA MET A 144 4.04 -2.55 16.14
C MET A 144 4.73 -3.34 15.01
N SER A 145 5.83 -2.80 14.48
CA SER A 145 6.64 -3.46 13.45
C SER A 145 7.25 -4.78 13.93
N ARG A 146 7.82 -4.81 15.13
CA ARG A 146 8.38 -6.05 15.71
C ARG A 146 7.33 -7.14 15.91
N HIS A 147 6.09 -6.77 16.16
CA HIS A 147 4.96 -7.68 16.34
C HIS A 147 4.17 -7.96 15.05
N GLY A 148 4.76 -7.69 13.88
CA GLY A 148 4.22 -8.14 12.60
C GLY A 148 3.27 -7.18 11.89
N MET A 149 3.05 -5.97 12.42
CA MET A 149 2.38 -4.93 11.66
C MET A 149 3.30 -4.43 10.55
N ASP A 150 2.73 -4.22 9.37
CA ASP A 150 3.43 -3.70 8.21
C ASP A 150 3.46 -2.16 8.30
N ILE A 151 4.65 -1.58 8.37
CA ILE A 151 4.83 -0.13 8.49
C ILE A 151 5.41 0.38 7.18
N GLU A 152 4.68 1.26 6.54
CA GLU A 152 4.98 1.79 5.23
C GLU A 152 4.87 3.33 5.21
N ALA A 153 5.21 3.99 4.11
CA ALA A 153 5.42 5.43 4.08
C ALA A 153 4.24 6.23 3.53
N HIS A 154 4.03 7.43 4.12
CA HIS A 154 3.02 8.41 3.72
C HIS A 154 3.61 9.82 3.60
N THR A 155 4.70 9.98 2.83
CA THR A 155 5.58 11.17 2.76
C THR A 155 6.28 11.51 4.08
N MET A 156 7.10 12.54 4.10
CA MET A 156 7.83 12.98 5.30
C MET A 156 6.99 13.90 6.17
N THR A 157 6.19 14.82 5.56
CA THR A 157 5.40 15.86 6.27
C THR A 157 3.97 16.03 5.73
N HIS A 158 3.50 15.08 4.92
CA HIS A 158 2.12 15.01 4.40
C HIS A 158 1.68 16.18 3.49
N PRO A 159 2.50 16.74 2.61
CA PRO A 159 2.00 17.69 1.62
C PRO A 159 1.27 16.98 0.48
N ASP A 160 0.40 17.71 -0.21
CA ASP A 160 0.00 17.32 -1.56
C ASP A 160 1.20 17.45 -2.49
N LEU A 161 1.70 16.30 -2.96
CA LEU A 161 2.91 16.22 -3.79
C LEU A 161 2.75 16.87 -5.16
N THR A 162 1.51 17.10 -5.59
CA THR A 162 1.22 17.75 -6.88
C THR A 162 1.28 19.27 -6.81
N LEU A 163 1.22 19.83 -5.60
CA LEU A 163 1.17 21.28 -5.34
C LEU A 163 2.48 21.85 -4.79
N VAL A 164 3.46 21.02 -4.44
CA VAL A 164 4.76 21.49 -3.95
C VAL A 164 5.83 21.51 -5.05
N PRO A 165 6.93 22.27 -4.89
CA PRO A 165 8.04 22.24 -5.82
C PRO A 165 8.57 20.82 -6.04
N ALA A 166 8.96 20.47 -7.27
CA ALA A 166 9.40 19.12 -7.62
C ALA A 166 10.59 18.60 -6.77
N ALA A 167 11.49 19.47 -6.35
CA ALA A 167 12.58 19.09 -5.45
C ALA A 167 12.07 18.68 -4.06
N GLN A 168 11.08 19.39 -3.54
CA GLN A 168 10.42 19.07 -2.27
C GLN A 168 9.65 17.76 -2.38
N ALA A 169 8.88 17.56 -3.46
CA ALA A 169 8.14 16.30 -3.69
C ALA A 169 9.09 15.09 -3.68
N ARG A 170 10.24 15.17 -4.36
CA ARG A 170 11.27 14.11 -4.34
C ARG A 170 11.82 13.86 -2.94
N ASP A 171 12.11 14.93 -2.20
CA ASP A 171 12.64 14.83 -0.83
C ASP A 171 11.63 14.18 0.12
N GLU A 172 10.37 14.60 0.07
CA GLU A 172 9.25 14.03 0.83
C GLU A 172 9.13 12.51 0.65
N VAL A 173 9.20 12.06 -0.60
CA VAL A 173 9.08 10.66 -0.98
C VAL A 173 10.33 9.86 -0.59
N ALA A 174 11.53 10.37 -0.88
CA ALA A 174 12.77 9.64 -0.64
C ALA A 174 13.12 9.56 0.85
N ARG A 175 13.04 10.67 1.58
CA ARG A 175 13.41 10.72 3.00
C ARG A 175 12.48 9.94 3.89
N SER A 176 11.18 9.95 3.61
CA SER A 176 10.23 9.14 4.39
C SER A 176 10.61 7.66 4.36
N ARG A 177 10.95 7.13 3.19
CA ARG A 177 11.42 5.75 3.02
C ARG A 177 12.72 5.48 3.75
N GLN A 178 13.71 6.35 3.53
CA GLN A 178 15.04 6.20 4.12
C GLN A 178 15.00 6.19 5.65
N LEU A 179 14.24 7.13 6.24
CA LEU A 179 14.11 7.26 7.69
C LEU A 179 13.40 6.04 8.29
N LEU A 180 12.30 5.59 7.69
CA LEU A 180 11.59 4.39 8.16
C LEU A 180 12.46 3.14 8.06
N GLN A 181 13.16 2.94 6.95
CA GLN A 181 14.08 1.79 6.79
C GLN A 181 15.21 1.81 7.82
N SER A 182 15.81 2.98 8.06
CA SER A 182 16.88 3.15 9.04
C SER A 182 16.40 2.83 10.46
N ARG A 183 15.22 3.31 10.85
CA ARG A 183 14.67 3.14 12.19
C ARG A 183 14.13 1.73 12.44
N LEU A 184 13.49 1.13 11.43
CA LEU A 184 12.83 -0.17 11.57
C LEU A 184 13.75 -1.35 11.22
N HIS A 185 14.89 -1.10 10.59
CA HIS A 185 15.79 -2.13 10.04
C HIS A 185 15.06 -3.12 9.11
N LYS A 186 14.05 -2.62 8.39
CA LYS A 186 13.20 -3.38 7.45
C LYS A 186 13.08 -2.65 6.12
N SER A 187 12.74 -3.41 5.07
CA SER A 187 12.42 -2.80 3.78
C SER A 187 11.06 -2.10 3.84
N VAL A 188 11.03 -0.83 3.46
CA VAL A 188 9.82 -0.05 3.18
C VAL A 188 9.64 -0.02 1.66
N ARG A 189 8.53 -0.57 1.16
CA ARG A 189 8.36 -0.86 -0.27
C ARG A 189 7.07 -0.33 -0.85
N VAL A 190 6.14 0.05 -0.01
CA VAL A 190 4.82 0.51 -0.41
C VAL A 190 4.64 1.96 0.04
N PHE A 191 3.90 2.70 -0.73
CA PHE A 191 3.64 4.11 -0.48
C PHE A 191 2.13 4.37 -0.49
N ALA A 192 1.64 5.34 0.26
CA ALA A 192 0.33 5.92 0.06
C ALA A 192 0.48 7.41 -0.25
N TYR A 193 -0.22 7.88 -1.29
CA TYR A 193 -0.20 9.30 -1.62
C TYR A 193 -1.06 10.08 -0.64
N PRO A 194 -0.57 11.18 -0.03
CA PRO A 194 -1.42 12.13 0.67
C PRO A 194 -2.60 12.56 -0.22
N TYR A 195 -3.80 12.56 0.34
CA TYR A 195 -5.06 12.85 -0.37
C TYR A 195 -5.39 11.88 -1.52
N GLY A 196 -4.50 10.97 -1.85
CA GLY A 196 -4.58 10.08 -3.02
C GLY A 196 -4.07 10.71 -4.31
N ASP A 197 -3.56 11.94 -4.26
CA ASP A 197 -3.21 12.76 -5.41
C ASP A 197 -1.80 12.49 -5.93
N TYR A 198 -1.70 12.39 -7.25
CA TYR A 198 -0.45 12.16 -7.96
C TYR A 198 -0.51 12.70 -9.39
N ASN A 199 0.66 12.96 -9.94
CA ASN A 199 0.85 13.26 -11.36
C ASN A 199 2.04 12.45 -11.91
N ALA A 200 2.33 12.59 -13.20
CA ALA A 200 3.39 11.83 -13.86
C ALA A 200 4.78 12.08 -13.25
N ALA A 201 5.04 13.27 -12.69
CA ALA A 201 6.31 13.58 -12.02
C ALA A 201 6.40 12.85 -10.69
N VAL A 202 5.35 12.91 -9.87
CA VAL A 202 5.25 12.22 -8.57
C VAL A 202 5.38 10.70 -8.75
N LEU A 203 4.74 10.10 -9.77
CA LEU A 203 4.90 8.68 -10.09
C LEU A 203 6.36 8.31 -10.38
N ARG A 204 7.07 9.14 -11.15
CA ARG A 204 8.50 8.92 -11.41
C ARG A 204 9.34 9.02 -10.14
N ASP A 205 9.05 9.98 -9.27
CA ASP A 205 9.77 10.18 -8.01
C ASP A 205 9.55 9.01 -7.04
N VAL A 206 8.31 8.51 -6.89
CA VAL A 206 7.98 7.32 -6.09
C VAL A 206 8.71 6.08 -6.64
N LYS A 207 8.71 5.88 -7.96
CA LYS A 207 9.47 4.80 -8.60
C LYS A 207 10.97 4.92 -8.39
N ALA A 208 11.52 6.12 -8.56
CA ALA A 208 12.96 6.42 -8.42
C ALA A 208 13.42 6.23 -6.97
N ALA A 209 12.59 6.59 -5.98
CA ALA A 209 12.85 6.34 -4.57
C ALA A 209 12.88 4.84 -4.21
N GLY A 210 12.44 3.95 -5.10
CA GLY A 210 12.52 2.49 -4.96
C GLY A 210 11.30 1.84 -4.32
N TYR A 211 10.18 2.54 -4.24
CA TYR A 211 8.90 1.91 -3.90
C TYR A 211 8.46 0.94 -5.00
N ARG A 212 7.82 -0.13 -4.62
CA ARG A 212 7.34 -1.19 -5.53
C ARG A 212 5.87 -1.04 -5.89
N ALA A 213 5.11 -0.41 -5.03
CA ALA A 213 3.71 -0.11 -5.21
C ALA A 213 3.32 1.16 -4.48
N ALA A 214 2.23 1.78 -4.91
CA ALA A 214 1.64 2.90 -4.21
C ALA A 214 0.11 2.87 -4.30
N PHE A 215 -0.54 3.29 -3.22
CA PHE A 215 -1.99 3.37 -3.10
C PHE A 215 -2.49 4.80 -3.24
N THR A 216 -3.60 4.91 -3.95
CA THR A 216 -4.40 6.14 -4.07
C THR A 216 -5.63 6.07 -3.16
N THR A 217 -6.53 7.05 -3.26
CA THR A 217 -7.87 7.01 -2.68
C THR A 217 -8.95 6.64 -3.73
N ARG A 218 -8.54 6.29 -4.96
CA ARG A 218 -9.46 5.87 -6.00
C ARG A 218 -10.17 4.58 -5.58
N GLN A 219 -11.49 4.59 -5.64
CA GLN A 219 -12.32 3.43 -5.30
C GLN A 219 -12.07 2.26 -6.26
N GLY A 220 -11.87 1.06 -5.70
CA GLY A 220 -11.70 -0.16 -6.48
C GLY A 220 -11.35 -1.36 -5.62
N TRP A 221 -11.66 -2.55 -6.15
CA TRP A 221 -11.48 -3.84 -5.49
C TRP A 221 -10.57 -4.80 -6.28
N ILE A 222 -10.17 -4.42 -7.48
CA ILE A 222 -9.31 -5.22 -8.34
C ILE A 222 -7.93 -4.56 -8.38
N GLU A 223 -6.94 -5.27 -7.87
CA GLU A 223 -5.57 -4.84 -7.87
C GLU A 223 -4.79 -5.52 -8.99
N SER A 224 -4.01 -4.74 -9.73
CA SER A 224 -3.33 -5.21 -10.93
C SER A 224 -1.85 -4.88 -10.93
N SER A 225 -1.04 -5.84 -11.37
CA SER A 225 0.40 -5.61 -11.60
C SER A 225 0.69 -4.64 -12.74
N ALA A 226 -0.28 -4.26 -13.56
CA ALA A 226 -0.15 -3.20 -14.56
C ALA A 226 -0.17 -1.79 -13.94
N GLY A 227 -0.83 -1.62 -12.78
CA GLY A 227 -0.99 -0.34 -12.10
C GLY A 227 -0.34 -0.28 -10.73
N MET A 228 0.84 -0.88 -10.54
CA MET A 228 1.50 -1.01 -9.23
C MET A 228 1.67 0.30 -8.46
N LEU A 229 1.80 1.43 -9.14
CA LEU A 229 1.95 2.75 -8.49
C LEU A 229 0.63 3.52 -8.36
N THR A 230 -0.50 2.90 -8.67
CA THR A 230 -1.82 3.54 -8.62
C THR A 230 -2.90 2.56 -8.17
N LEU A 231 -2.57 1.73 -7.18
CA LEU A 231 -3.48 0.76 -6.60
C LEU A 231 -4.66 1.47 -5.94
N SER A 232 -5.81 0.81 -5.98
CA SER A 232 -7.07 1.37 -5.50
C SER A 232 -7.27 1.07 -4.02
N ARG A 233 -8.18 1.80 -3.35
CA ARG A 233 -8.63 1.49 -1.99
C ARG A 233 -10.13 1.70 -1.86
N VAL A 234 -10.70 1.21 -0.78
CA VAL A 234 -12.12 1.38 -0.44
C VAL A 234 -12.20 2.06 0.92
N TYR A 235 -12.91 3.20 1.01
CA TYR A 235 -13.16 3.82 2.30
C TYR A 235 -14.01 2.91 3.19
N ALA A 236 -13.52 2.65 4.39
CA ALA A 236 -14.30 2.05 5.45
C ALA A 236 -15.16 3.16 6.06
N ASN A 237 -16.35 3.39 5.50
CA ASN A 237 -17.22 4.50 5.86
C ASN A 237 -17.80 4.38 7.27
N HIS A 238 -18.09 5.56 7.86
CA HIS A 238 -18.66 5.73 9.19
C HIS A 238 -20.20 5.80 9.18
N ASP A 239 -20.83 5.99 8.00
CA ASP A 239 -22.25 6.39 7.90
C ASP A 239 -23.28 5.28 8.05
N GLU A 240 -22.88 4.02 8.16
CA GLU A 240 -23.87 2.95 8.28
C GLU A 240 -23.43 1.87 9.26
N THR A 241 -24.41 1.26 9.87
CA THR A 241 -24.32 0.26 10.93
C THR A 241 -23.46 -0.98 10.59
N VAL A 242 -23.14 -1.23 9.32
CA VAL A 242 -22.07 -2.16 8.84
C VAL A 242 -21.70 -1.89 7.36
N PRO A 243 -21.00 -0.86 6.99
CA PRO A 243 -20.82 -0.49 5.57
C PRO A 243 -19.71 -1.24 4.83
N VAL A 244 -18.92 -2.05 5.51
CA VAL A 244 -17.99 -2.96 4.83
C VAL A 244 -18.76 -4.11 4.14
N THR A 245 -20.04 -4.32 4.49
CA THR A 245 -20.81 -5.48 4.13
C THR A 245 -21.39 -5.52 2.71
N PRO A 246 -22.05 -4.50 2.16
CA PRO A 246 -22.63 -4.63 0.82
C PRO A 246 -21.58 -4.73 -0.27
N ALA A 247 -20.47 -3.97 -0.12
CA ALA A 247 -19.39 -3.96 -1.08
C ALA A 247 -18.55 -5.25 -1.08
N LEU A 248 -18.46 -5.93 0.08
CA LEU A 248 -17.70 -7.18 0.22
C LEU A 248 -18.54 -8.43 -0.08
N VAL A 249 -19.86 -8.39 0.19
CA VAL A 249 -20.73 -9.59 0.12
C VAL A 249 -21.11 -9.96 -1.31
N HIS A 250 -21.25 -9.00 -2.22
CA HIS A 250 -21.82 -9.26 -3.55
C HIS A 250 -20.80 -9.68 -4.62
N GLN A 251 -19.52 -9.84 -4.32
CA GLN A 251 -18.49 -9.96 -5.35
C GLN A 251 -17.55 -11.17 -5.24
N TYR A 252 -17.71 -12.03 -4.22
CA TYR A 252 -17.14 -13.38 -4.31
C TYR A 252 -18.21 -14.33 -4.76
N PRO A 253 -18.09 -14.92 -5.98
CA PRO A 253 -18.99 -16.00 -6.41
C PRO A 253 -18.92 -17.22 -5.51
#